data_2744da7997a3dde7fc9fce17ae9240e3
#
_entry.id   2744da7997a3dde7fc9fce17ae9240e3
#
_cell.length_a   1.000
_cell.length_b   1.000
_cell.length_c   1.000
_cell.angle_alpha   90.00
_cell.angle_beta   90.00
_cell.angle_gamma   90.00
#
_symmetry.space_group_name_H-M   'P 1'
#
loop_
_entity.id
_entity.type
_entity.pdbx_description
1 polymer ?
#
loop_
_entity_poly.entity_id
_entity_poly.type
_entity_poly.pdbx_seq_one_letter_code
_entity_poly.pdbx_strand_id
1 'polypeptide(L)'
;IVETLKKEYTFSSICATGYGRRHFPDADVVKTELNCAALAVSKYHSGIKNIIDIGGEDIKVIKCNAENNIENFYLNDKCAAGTGSFLTEVAERADIRIPDMSDLATKSNFGKELNSFCTVFAKTEIMSWLIEGLPVEDIAKGIYLSIMNRIVKLRIDPSAPIYMVGGVIAHHPYLRVILQEQFKHPVYVID
;
A
#
# COMPACT_ATOMS: atom_id res chain seq x y z
N ILE A 1 -14.68 1.07 22.51
CA ILE A 1 -14.91 2.05 21.41
C ILE A 1 -16.38 1.99 20.96
N VAL A 2 -16.90 0.84 20.48
CA VAL A 2 -18.29 0.74 19.96
C VAL A 2 -19.32 1.09 21.02
N GLU A 3 -19.19 0.56 22.23
CA GLU A 3 -20.08 0.87 23.35
C GLU A 3 -20.00 2.37 23.76
N THR A 4 -18.87 3.01 23.59
CA THR A 4 -18.73 4.45 23.81
C THR A 4 -19.47 5.23 22.72
N LEU A 5 -19.30 4.86 21.47
CA LEU A 5 -20.00 5.50 20.35
C LEU A 5 -21.53 5.32 20.42
N LYS A 6 -22.01 4.15 20.86
CA LYS A 6 -23.45 3.89 21.06
C LYS A 6 -24.08 4.79 22.11
N LYS A 7 -23.31 5.34 23.06
CA LYS A 7 -23.80 6.30 24.05
C LYS A 7 -23.99 7.71 23.48
N GLU A 8 -23.21 8.04 22.44
CA GLU A 8 -23.21 9.38 21.84
C GLU A 8 -24.02 9.46 20.56
N TYR A 9 -24.15 8.33 19.84
CA TYR A 9 -24.76 8.27 18.50
C TYR A 9 -25.79 7.15 18.41
N THR A 10 -26.85 7.41 17.65
CA THR A 10 -27.82 6.39 17.23
C THR A 10 -27.45 5.91 15.83
N PHE A 11 -27.19 4.62 15.68
CA PHE A 11 -26.86 4.01 14.40
C PHE A 11 -28.09 3.40 13.76
N SER A 12 -28.34 3.70 12.49
CA SER A 12 -29.38 3.02 11.69
C SER A 12 -28.90 1.65 11.20
N SER A 13 -27.58 1.47 11.00
CA SER A 13 -26.96 0.21 10.60
C SER A 13 -25.47 0.25 10.90
N ILE A 14 -24.91 -0.92 11.19
CA ILE A 14 -23.50 -1.12 11.46
C ILE A 14 -22.93 -2.09 10.43
N CYS A 15 -21.92 -1.66 9.69
CA CYS A 15 -21.18 -2.52 8.77
C CYS A 15 -19.79 -2.83 9.32
N ALA A 16 -19.46 -4.11 9.45
CA ALA A 16 -18.12 -4.55 9.83
C ALA A 16 -17.29 -4.93 8.61
N THR A 17 -16.04 -4.50 8.61
CA THR A 17 -15.02 -4.86 7.63
C THR A 17 -13.68 -5.08 8.32
N GLY A 18 -12.62 -5.36 7.55
CA GLY A 18 -11.30 -5.64 8.10
C GLY A 18 -11.12 -7.09 8.52
N TYR A 19 -9.96 -7.36 9.09
CA TYR A 19 -9.55 -8.71 9.46
C TYR A 19 -10.46 -9.33 10.53
N GLY A 20 -10.85 -8.52 11.53
CA GLY A 20 -11.71 -8.93 12.64
C GLY A 20 -13.22 -8.93 12.36
N ARG A 21 -13.66 -8.62 11.15
CA ARG A 21 -15.08 -8.39 10.83
C ARG A 21 -16.07 -9.48 11.25
N ARG A 22 -15.61 -10.75 11.27
CA ARG A 22 -16.46 -11.90 11.66
C ARG A 22 -16.60 -12.07 13.17
N HIS A 23 -15.77 -11.38 13.93
CA HIS A 23 -15.77 -11.43 15.41
C HIS A 23 -16.53 -10.26 16.02
N PHE A 24 -17.19 -9.44 15.19
CA PHE A 24 -18.02 -8.33 15.65
C PHE A 24 -19.51 -8.71 15.59
N PRO A 25 -20.15 -9.10 16.72
CA PRO A 25 -21.49 -9.67 16.72
C PRO A 25 -22.60 -8.64 16.42
N ASP A 26 -22.34 -7.36 16.65
CA ASP A 26 -23.32 -6.28 16.47
C ASP A 26 -23.39 -5.74 15.04
N ALA A 27 -22.71 -6.38 14.09
CA ALA A 27 -22.76 -5.95 12.70
C ALA A 27 -24.04 -6.44 12.00
N ASP A 28 -24.81 -5.51 11.44
CA ASP A 28 -25.92 -5.82 10.55
C ASP A 28 -25.44 -6.34 9.19
N VAL A 29 -24.27 -5.85 8.75
CA VAL A 29 -23.66 -6.19 7.47
C VAL A 29 -22.17 -6.48 7.65
N VAL A 30 -21.70 -7.54 7.01
CA VAL A 30 -20.26 -7.88 6.98
C VAL A 30 -19.77 -7.84 5.54
N LYS A 31 -18.76 -7.02 5.27
CA LYS A 31 -18.13 -6.87 3.95
C LYS A 31 -16.63 -7.16 4.02
N THR A 32 -16.06 -7.64 2.92
CA THR A 32 -14.61 -7.76 2.83
C THR A 32 -13.98 -6.39 2.54
N GLU A 33 -12.72 -6.22 2.92
CA GLU A 33 -11.94 -5.02 2.58
C GLU A 33 -11.90 -4.80 1.07
N LEU A 34 -11.78 -5.88 0.29
CA LEU A 34 -11.80 -5.84 -1.17
C LEU A 34 -13.08 -5.20 -1.70
N ASN A 35 -14.24 -5.63 -1.17
CA ASN A 35 -15.53 -5.05 -1.57
C ASN A 35 -15.64 -3.58 -1.17
N CYS A 36 -15.13 -3.22 0.00
CA CYS A 36 -15.16 -1.83 0.46
C CYS A 36 -14.27 -0.95 -0.43
N ALA A 37 -13.07 -1.39 -0.76
CA ALA A 37 -12.16 -0.66 -1.65
C ALA A 37 -12.75 -0.52 -3.06
N ALA A 38 -13.28 -1.62 -3.64
CA ALA A 38 -13.91 -1.58 -4.95
C ALA A 38 -15.11 -0.63 -4.99
N LEU A 39 -15.95 -0.66 -3.98
CA LEU A 39 -17.13 0.22 -3.88
C LEU A 39 -16.71 1.69 -3.71
N ALA A 40 -15.74 1.98 -2.86
CA ALA A 40 -15.23 3.33 -2.62
C ALA A 40 -14.70 3.95 -3.91
N VAL A 41 -13.80 3.24 -4.60
CA VAL A 41 -13.23 3.72 -5.86
C VAL A 41 -14.30 3.87 -6.94
N SER A 42 -15.29 2.96 -6.99
CA SER A 42 -16.37 3.00 -7.99
C SER A 42 -17.34 4.16 -7.83
N LYS A 43 -17.39 4.81 -6.66
CA LYS A 43 -18.16 6.05 -6.46
C LYS A 43 -17.56 7.25 -7.22
N TYR A 44 -16.25 7.22 -7.43
CA TYR A 44 -15.53 8.31 -8.12
C TYR A 44 -15.23 7.95 -9.57
N HIS A 45 -15.00 6.67 -9.85
CA HIS A 45 -14.51 6.19 -11.15
C HIS A 45 -15.22 4.90 -11.56
N SER A 46 -16.09 4.97 -12.55
CA SER A 46 -16.78 3.82 -13.13
C SER A 46 -15.94 3.11 -14.20
N GLY A 47 -16.27 1.86 -14.46
CA GLY A 47 -15.65 1.08 -15.54
C GLY A 47 -14.45 0.22 -15.10
N ILE A 48 -13.79 -0.35 -16.10
CA ILE A 48 -12.64 -1.25 -15.90
C ILE A 48 -11.51 -0.51 -15.19
N LYS A 49 -10.96 -1.13 -14.14
CA LYS A 49 -9.87 -0.54 -13.36
C LYS A 49 -9.08 -1.57 -12.56
N ASN A 50 -7.85 -1.21 -12.24
CA ASN A 50 -7.07 -1.85 -11.18
C ASN A 50 -7.11 -1.00 -9.93
N ILE A 51 -7.26 -1.63 -8.77
CA ILE A 51 -7.14 -0.97 -7.47
C ILE A 51 -5.97 -1.65 -6.75
N ILE A 52 -5.01 -0.87 -6.29
CA ILE A 52 -3.87 -1.33 -5.50
C ILE A 52 -4.05 -0.78 -4.09
N ASP A 53 -4.35 -1.65 -3.15
CA ASP A 53 -4.44 -1.33 -1.74
C ASP A 53 -3.16 -1.78 -1.04
N ILE A 54 -2.41 -0.82 -0.47
CA ILE A 54 -1.18 -1.10 0.26
C ILE A 54 -1.40 -0.75 1.72
N GLY A 55 -1.63 -1.81 2.49
CA GLY A 55 -1.88 -1.74 3.92
C GLY A 55 -0.61 -1.84 4.77
N GLY A 56 -0.81 -1.92 6.08
CA GLY A 56 0.27 -2.12 7.04
C GLY A 56 0.96 -3.46 6.91
N GLU A 57 0.24 -4.53 6.56
CA GLU A 57 0.76 -5.90 6.55
C GLU A 57 0.52 -6.66 5.24
N ASP A 58 -0.31 -6.14 4.35
CA ASP A 58 -0.64 -6.80 3.08
C ASP A 58 -0.71 -5.84 1.90
N ILE A 59 -0.64 -6.40 0.70
CA ILE A 59 -0.88 -5.70 -0.56
C ILE A 59 -1.99 -6.45 -1.30
N LYS A 60 -3.00 -5.72 -1.73
CA LYS A 60 -4.11 -6.24 -2.52
C LYS A 60 -4.12 -5.58 -3.90
N VAL A 61 -4.29 -6.37 -4.95
CA VAL A 61 -4.62 -5.88 -6.29
C VAL A 61 -6.00 -6.39 -6.64
N ILE A 62 -6.92 -5.49 -6.91
CA ILE A 62 -8.30 -5.79 -7.24
C ILE A 62 -8.55 -5.36 -8.68
N LYS A 63 -9.06 -6.27 -9.51
CA LYS A 63 -9.48 -5.96 -10.87
C LYS A 63 -11.00 -5.85 -10.92
N CYS A 64 -11.49 -4.72 -11.39
CA CYS A 64 -12.92 -4.49 -11.58
C CYS A 64 -13.25 -4.47 -13.07
N ASN A 65 -14.39 -5.07 -13.43
CA ASN A 65 -14.94 -5.04 -14.78
C ASN A 65 -15.69 -3.73 -15.08
N ALA A 66 -16.31 -3.65 -16.25
CA ALA A 66 -17.04 -2.45 -16.69
C ALA A 66 -18.24 -2.10 -15.80
N GLU A 67 -18.85 -3.10 -15.15
CA GLU A 67 -19.96 -2.96 -14.23
C GLU A 67 -19.54 -2.67 -12.79
N ASN A 68 -18.26 -2.41 -12.56
CA ASN A 68 -17.62 -2.21 -11.25
C ASN A 68 -17.64 -3.42 -10.30
N ASN A 69 -17.91 -4.61 -10.82
CA ASN A 69 -17.79 -5.84 -10.04
C ASN A 69 -16.33 -6.28 -9.97
N ILE A 70 -15.96 -6.90 -8.85
CA ILE A 70 -14.65 -7.54 -8.73
C ILE A 70 -14.62 -8.77 -9.63
N GLU A 71 -13.79 -8.73 -10.66
CA GLU A 71 -13.57 -9.84 -11.58
C GLU A 71 -12.48 -10.79 -11.06
N ASN A 72 -11.41 -10.20 -10.49
CA ASN A 72 -10.31 -10.95 -9.93
C ASN A 72 -9.59 -10.13 -8.86
N PHE A 73 -8.84 -10.81 -8.00
CA PHE A 73 -7.97 -10.15 -7.02
C PHE A 73 -6.73 -10.98 -6.74
N TYR A 74 -5.67 -10.32 -6.31
CA TYR A 74 -4.43 -10.91 -5.83
C TYR A 74 -4.14 -10.34 -4.45
N LEU A 75 -3.78 -11.21 -3.53
CA LEU A 75 -3.47 -10.86 -2.15
C LEU A 75 -2.05 -11.34 -1.82
N ASN A 76 -1.22 -10.46 -1.30
CA ASN A 76 0.03 -10.81 -0.64
C ASN A 76 -0.13 -10.54 0.85
N ASP A 77 -0.52 -11.57 1.58
CA ASP A 77 -0.74 -11.56 3.03
C ASP A 77 0.28 -12.45 3.79
N LYS A 78 1.18 -13.10 3.05
CA LYS A 78 2.17 -14.03 3.63
C LYS A 78 3.54 -13.41 3.85
N CYS A 79 3.76 -12.20 3.38
CA CYS A 79 5.06 -11.55 3.44
C CYS A 79 4.88 -10.04 3.58
N ALA A 80 5.45 -9.46 4.63
CA ALA A 80 5.41 -8.03 4.90
C ALA A 80 6.16 -7.17 3.86
N ALA A 81 6.97 -7.78 3.00
CA ALA A 81 7.75 -7.05 2.00
C ALA A 81 6.88 -6.17 1.09
N GLY A 82 7.17 -4.88 1.08
CA GLY A 82 6.42 -3.88 0.32
C GLY A 82 5.20 -3.29 1.04
N THR A 83 4.94 -3.67 2.27
CA THR A 83 3.86 -3.16 3.12
C THR A 83 4.35 -2.06 4.07
N GLY A 84 3.44 -1.47 4.83
CA GLY A 84 3.79 -0.49 5.86
C GLY A 84 4.74 -1.04 6.93
N SER A 85 4.54 -2.29 7.38
CA SER A 85 5.44 -2.94 8.33
C SER A 85 6.85 -3.08 7.78
N PHE A 86 7.00 -3.45 6.51
CA PHE A 86 8.31 -3.47 5.87
C PHE A 86 8.97 -2.09 5.89
N LEU A 87 8.22 -1.04 5.47
CA LEU A 87 8.73 0.33 5.48
C LEU A 87 9.19 0.77 6.86
N THR A 88 8.37 0.52 7.89
CA THR A 88 8.69 0.87 9.27
C THR A 88 9.98 0.19 9.73
N GLU A 89 10.09 -1.12 9.53
CA GLU A 89 11.25 -1.88 9.99
C GLU A 89 12.56 -1.52 9.27
N VAL A 90 12.49 -1.24 7.95
CA VAL A 90 13.69 -0.87 7.19
C VAL A 90 14.09 0.59 7.42
N ALA A 91 13.13 1.49 7.61
CA ALA A 91 13.39 2.89 7.98
C ALA A 91 14.03 3.00 9.35
N GLU A 92 13.52 2.26 10.34
CA GLU A 92 14.10 2.17 11.67
C GLU A 92 15.56 1.68 11.61
N ARG A 93 15.84 0.70 10.76
CA ARG A 93 17.20 0.20 10.57
C ARG A 93 18.14 1.22 9.95
N ALA A 94 17.63 2.07 9.09
CA ALA A 94 18.37 3.14 8.43
C ALA A 94 18.46 4.43 9.27
N ASP A 95 17.85 4.46 10.47
CA ASP A 95 17.69 5.65 11.30
C ASP A 95 16.97 6.80 10.56
N ILE A 96 15.98 6.45 9.75
CA ILE A 96 15.15 7.38 8.98
C ILE A 96 13.76 7.44 9.59
N ARG A 97 13.27 8.65 9.87
CA ARG A 97 11.88 8.83 10.29
C ARG A 97 10.92 8.60 9.11
N ILE A 98 9.88 7.82 9.33
CA ILE A 98 8.87 7.50 8.31
C ILE A 98 8.33 8.74 7.56
N PRO A 99 7.96 9.85 8.24
CA PRO A 99 7.46 11.04 7.55
C PRO A 99 8.46 11.69 6.58
N ASP A 100 9.76 11.51 6.83
CA ASP A 100 10.82 12.15 6.03
C ASP A 100 11.22 11.30 4.80
N MET A 101 10.84 10.03 4.75
CA MET A 101 11.29 9.09 3.72
C MET A 101 11.01 9.57 2.29
N SER A 102 9.81 10.08 2.03
CA SER A 102 9.43 10.53 0.68
C SER A 102 10.26 11.74 0.24
N ASP A 103 10.46 12.71 1.13
CA ASP A 103 11.25 13.91 0.84
C ASP A 103 12.73 13.60 0.66
N LEU A 104 13.28 12.66 1.44
CA LEU A 104 14.64 12.18 1.25
C LEU A 104 14.80 11.51 -0.12
N ALA A 105 13.93 10.58 -0.46
CA ALA A 105 14.00 9.86 -1.73
C ALA A 105 13.93 10.78 -2.96
N THR A 106 13.18 11.89 -2.90
CA THR A 106 13.11 12.87 -4.00
C THR A 106 14.43 13.59 -4.27
N LYS A 107 15.30 13.68 -3.28
CA LYS A 107 16.61 14.37 -3.38
C LYS A 107 17.70 13.48 -3.99
N SER A 108 17.44 12.18 -4.14
CA SER A 108 18.40 11.20 -4.62
C SER A 108 18.25 10.92 -6.12
N ASN A 109 19.37 10.70 -6.79
CA ASN A 109 19.45 10.13 -8.14
C ASN A 109 19.87 8.65 -8.13
N PHE A 110 19.91 8.02 -6.95
CA PHE A 110 20.29 6.63 -6.77
C PHE A 110 19.35 5.69 -7.52
N GLY A 111 19.91 4.70 -8.21
CA GLY A 111 19.16 3.77 -9.06
C GLY A 111 19.18 2.31 -8.61
N LYS A 112 19.85 2.00 -7.49
CA LYS A 112 19.95 0.64 -6.98
C LYS A 112 18.82 0.37 -6.00
N GLU A 113 18.16 -0.78 -6.16
CA GLU A 113 17.16 -1.28 -5.22
C GLU A 113 17.77 -2.23 -4.19
N LEU A 114 17.06 -2.51 -3.11
CA LEU A 114 17.41 -3.62 -2.23
C LEU A 114 17.23 -4.95 -2.99
N ASN A 115 18.25 -5.81 -2.93
CA ASN A 115 18.22 -7.12 -3.59
C ASN A 115 17.26 -8.09 -2.89
N SER A 116 17.07 -7.93 -1.59
CA SER A 116 16.23 -8.82 -0.79
C SER A 116 14.85 -8.27 -0.55
N PHE A 117 13.84 -9.09 -0.83
CA PHE A 117 12.45 -8.82 -0.47
C PHE A 117 12.09 -9.27 0.95
N CYS A 118 12.92 -10.07 1.59
CA CYS A 118 12.71 -10.48 2.98
C CYS A 118 13.19 -9.36 3.90
N THR A 119 12.33 -8.92 4.82
CA THR A 119 12.64 -7.84 5.77
C THR A 119 13.94 -8.10 6.56
N VAL A 120 14.18 -9.36 6.93
CA VAL A 120 15.40 -9.74 7.67
C VAL A 120 16.67 -9.48 6.84
N PHE A 121 16.67 -9.91 5.58
CA PHE A 121 17.81 -9.70 4.70
C PHE A 121 17.94 -8.25 4.23
N ALA A 122 16.82 -7.57 4.01
CA ALA A 122 16.80 -6.14 3.69
C ALA A 122 17.47 -5.31 4.79
N LYS A 123 17.20 -5.61 6.05
CA LYS A 123 17.88 -4.97 7.19
C LYS A 123 19.40 -5.15 7.16
N THR A 124 19.88 -6.32 6.78
CA THR A 124 21.31 -6.60 6.66
C THR A 124 21.93 -5.81 5.50
N GLU A 125 21.24 -5.74 4.36
CA GLU A 125 21.71 -4.97 3.20
C GLU A 125 21.75 -3.47 3.50
N ILE A 126 20.75 -2.92 4.20
CA ILE A 126 20.76 -1.53 4.67
C ILE A 126 21.96 -1.25 5.58
N MET A 127 22.31 -2.18 6.47
CA MET A 127 23.50 -2.05 7.29
C MET A 127 24.78 -1.99 6.45
N SER A 128 24.88 -2.81 5.40
CA SER A 128 26.02 -2.72 4.49
C SER A 128 26.11 -1.35 3.82
N TRP A 129 24.99 -0.83 3.34
CA TRP A 129 24.93 0.50 2.73
C TRP A 129 25.34 1.62 3.70
N LEU A 130 24.91 1.54 4.96
CA LEU A 130 25.31 2.50 6.00
C LEU A 130 26.82 2.43 6.28
N ILE A 131 27.39 1.22 6.37
CA ILE A 131 28.82 1.01 6.57
C ILE A 131 29.64 1.48 5.36
N GLU A 132 29.11 1.31 4.16
CA GLU A 132 29.70 1.82 2.91
C GLU A 132 29.59 3.35 2.79
N GLY A 133 28.86 4.01 3.71
CA GLY A 133 28.72 5.46 3.75
C GLY A 133 27.70 6.02 2.74
N LEU A 134 26.73 5.22 2.30
CA LEU A 134 25.66 5.73 1.42
C LEU A 134 24.87 6.83 2.14
N PRO A 135 24.55 7.93 1.43
CA PRO A 135 23.64 8.98 1.94
C PRO A 135 22.26 8.40 2.29
N VAL A 136 21.64 8.95 3.31
CA VAL A 136 20.29 8.51 3.73
C VAL A 136 19.24 8.71 2.64
N GLU A 137 19.40 9.70 1.77
CA GLU A 137 18.58 9.96 0.60
C GLU A 137 18.61 8.77 -0.39
N ASP A 138 19.79 8.22 -0.61
CA ASP A 138 20.01 7.08 -1.50
C ASP A 138 19.41 5.81 -0.90
N ILE A 139 19.56 5.62 0.39
CA ILE A 139 18.96 4.50 1.13
C ILE A 139 17.43 4.59 1.04
N ALA A 140 16.84 5.75 1.32
CA ALA A 140 15.39 5.96 1.24
C ALA A 140 14.86 5.65 -0.17
N LYS A 141 15.54 6.12 -1.21
CA LYS A 141 15.17 5.83 -2.60
C LYS A 141 15.30 4.35 -2.95
N GLY A 142 16.37 3.69 -2.55
CA GLY A 142 16.59 2.26 -2.77
C GLY A 142 15.49 1.39 -2.15
N ILE A 143 15.00 1.77 -0.97
CA ILE A 143 13.85 1.14 -0.31
C ILE A 143 12.59 1.27 -1.18
N TYR A 144 12.27 2.47 -1.66
CA TYR A 144 11.10 2.69 -2.51
C TYR A 144 11.19 1.95 -3.84
N LEU A 145 12.36 1.91 -4.47
CA LEU A 145 12.58 1.16 -5.71
C LEU A 145 12.29 -0.34 -5.51
N SER A 146 12.68 -0.91 -4.37
CA SER A 146 12.39 -2.32 -4.09
C SER A 146 10.88 -2.59 -3.94
N ILE A 147 10.13 -1.65 -3.33
CA ILE A 147 8.66 -1.74 -3.22
C ILE A 147 8.01 -1.60 -4.60
N MET A 148 8.42 -0.60 -5.37
CA MET A 148 7.93 -0.40 -6.74
C MET A 148 8.10 -1.66 -7.58
N ASN A 149 9.30 -2.25 -7.61
CA ASN A 149 9.57 -3.45 -8.38
C ASN A 149 8.75 -4.66 -7.92
N ARG A 150 8.36 -4.70 -6.67
CA ARG A 150 7.44 -5.72 -6.17
C ARG A 150 6.02 -5.50 -6.69
N ILE A 151 5.53 -4.26 -6.63
CA ILE A 151 4.18 -3.90 -7.09
C ILE A 151 4.04 -4.16 -8.59
N VAL A 152 5.05 -3.79 -9.38
CA VAL A 152 5.06 -3.99 -10.84
C VAL A 152 5.00 -5.46 -11.23
N LYS A 153 5.55 -6.36 -10.40
CA LYS A 153 5.48 -7.81 -10.61
C LYS A 153 4.11 -8.42 -10.26
N LEU A 154 3.22 -7.66 -9.61
CA LEU A 154 1.85 -8.09 -9.40
C LEU A 154 1.11 -8.12 -10.75
N ARG A 155 0.09 -8.98 -10.84
CA ARG A 155 -0.69 -9.14 -12.08
C ARG A 155 -1.66 -7.97 -12.27
N ILE A 156 -1.13 -6.80 -12.64
CA ILE A 156 -1.88 -5.59 -12.95
C ILE A 156 -2.16 -5.59 -14.46
N ASP A 157 -3.38 -5.23 -14.85
CA ASP A 157 -3.70 -5.02 -16.26
C ASP A 157 -3.12 -3.67 -16.71
N PRO A 158 -2.10 -3.64 -17.58
CA PRO A 158 -1.44 -2.40 -17.98
C PRO A 158 -2.33 -1.50 -18.85
N SER A 159 -3.45 -2.00 -19.38
CA SER A 159 -4.37 -1.22 -20.20
C SER A 159 -5.45 -0.48 -19.40
N ALA A 160 -5.65 -0.85 -18.14
CA ALA A 160 -6.68 -0.28 -17.27
C ALA A 160 -6.11 0.77 -16.32
N PRO A 161 -6.87 1.85 -16.00
CA PRO A 161 -6.46 2.84 -15.00
C PRO A 161 -6.11 2.20 -13.66
N ILE A 162 -5.14 2.80 -12.95
CA ILE A 162 -4.68 2.33 -11.65
C ILE A 162 -5.13 3.33 -10.58
N TYR A 163 -5.82 2.82 -9.57
CA TYR A 163 -6.23 3.57 -8.38
C TYR A 163 -5.53 3.00 -7.16
N MET A 164 -4.87 3.85 -6.38
CA MET A 164 -4.13 3.45 -5.19
C MET A 164 -4.88 3.92 -3.95
N VAL A 165 -4.98 3.02 -3.00
CA VAL A 165 -5.61 3.24 -1.69
C VAL A 165 -4.74 2.63 -0.60
N GLY A 166 -5.06 2.91 0.65
CA GLY A 166 -4.38 2.35 1.82
C GLY A 166 -3.39 3.30 2.47
N GLY A 167 -3.07 3.00 3.72
CA GLY A 167 -2.26 3.88 4.58
C GLY A 167 -0.86 4.15 4.04
N VAL A 168 -0.24 3.18 3.35
CA VAL A 168 1.10 3.39 2.78
C VAL A 168 1.08 4.49 1.72
N ILE A 169 0.09 4.49 0.83
CA ILE A 169 0.00 5.51 -0.22
C ILE A 169 -0.33 6.88 0.36
N ALA A 170 -1.18 6.95 1.38
CA ALA A 170 -1.51 8.21 2.05
C ALA A 170 -0.27 8.87 2.69
N HIS A 171 0.65 8.08 3.24
CA HIS A 171 1.83 8.58 3.95
C HIS A 171 3.13 8.57 3.12
N HIS A 172 3.13 7.96 1.92
CA HIS A 172 4.32 7.83 1.06
C HIS A 172 4.07 8.31 -0.37
N PRO A 173 3.90 9.63 -0.59
CA PRO A 173 3.56 10.18 -1.92
C PRO A 173 4.61 9.90 -2.98
N TYR A 174 5.89 9.72 -2.61
CA TYR A 174 6.94 9.37 -3.55
C TYR A 174 6.69 8.02 -4.26
N LEU A 175 6.05 7.07 -3.59
CA LEU A 175 5.72 5.78 -4.18
C LEU A 175 4.75 5.94 -5.37
N ARG A 176 3.80 6.88 -5.30
CA ARG A 176 2.93 7.22 -6.42
C ARG A 176 3.73 7.73 -7.62
N VAL A 177 4.69 8.63 -7.37
CA VAL A 177 5.51 9.23 -8.44
C VAL A 177 6.25 8.15 -9.21
N ILE A 178 7.00 7.29 -8.52
CA ILE A 178 7.80 6.25 -9.17
C ILE A 178 6.95 5.19 -9.85
N LEU A 179 5.78 4.85 -9.30
CA LEU A 179 4.85 3.91 -9.94
C LEU A 179 4.22 4.51 -11.20
N GLN A 180 3.88 5.80 -11.19
CA GLN A 180 3.37 6.48 -12.37
C GLN A 180 4.40 6.51 -13.51
N GLU A 181 5.67 6.77 -13.20
CA GLU A 181 6.77 6.71 -14.16
C GLU A 181 6.93 5.31 -14.75
N GLN A 182 6.84 4.30 -13.91
CA GLN A 182 7.03 2.92 -14.30
C GLN A 182 5.88 2.37 -15.17
N PHE A 183 4.64 2.65 -14.82
CA PHE A 183 3.48 2.17 -15.56
C PHE A 183 3.19 2.98 -16.83
N LYS A 184 3.76 4.18 -16.98
CA LYS A 184 3.46 5.12 -18.08
C LYS A 184 1.97 5.42 -18.23
N HIS A 185 1.20 5.23 -17.17
CA HIS A 185 -0.23 5.49 -17.07
C HIS A 185 -0.52 6.34 -15.84
N PRO A 186 -1.60 7.14 -15.87
CA PRO A 186 -2.01 7.88 -14.69
C PRO A 186 -2.28 6.94 -13.52
N VAL A 187 -1.64 7.22 -12.38
CA VAL A 187 -1.91 6.55 -11.11
C VAL A 187 -2.68 7.55 -10.24
N TYR A 188 -3.90 7.19 -9.89
CA TYR A 188 -4.77 8.02 -9.08
C TYR A 188 -4.72 7.55 -7.63
N VAL A 189 -4.65 8.48 -6.69
CA VAL A 189 -4.79 8.20 -5.26
C VAL A 189 -6.20 8.62 -4.83
N ILE A 190 -6.85 7.77 -4.08
CA ILE A 190 -8.15 8.04 -3.47
C ILE A 190 -7.91 8.20 -1.97
N ASP A 191 -8.17 9.39 -1.47
CA ASP A 191 -8.09 9.78 -0.06
C ASP A 191 -9.37 9.41 0.71
#